data_52cdb0a32b08c74c49d78a75d96d436e
#
_entry.id   52cdb0a32b08c74c49d78a75d96d436e
#
_cell.length_a   1.000
_cell.length_b   1.000
_cell.length_c   1.000
_cell.angle_alpha   90.00
_cell.angle_beta   90.00
_cell.angle_gamma   90.00
#
_symmetry.space_group_name_H-M   'P 1'
#
loop_
_entity.id
_entity.type
_entity.pdbx_description
1 polymer ?
#
loop_
_entity_poly.entity_id
_entity_poly.type
_entity_poly.pdbx_seq_one_letter_code
_entity_poly.pdbx_strand_id
1 'polypeptide(L)'
;VSIGLVVALVGAMVAGLLVATGWWRLAFLPFRIHAKQMTVKRLGLLVADSRDERRVDSILSSFAGGFNAMIAGRTWRGWQKFCSTLPALEQPFAEEGAAMGWTARRLFRYDAETFEREVVKPRPEFRYLYYVGLGFWSGIRNHSTAKLQRMVEGLDPLHRYLCFDGYGFKHAFFDYRKDAASLQKLDALPGYARNAAYQGVGRAFWFLFMDEPRRFIEEAAKFGLLARDIAAGAGLAAVFVNPDRLEVARSWAAAMPADWQPHFHLGMCFGLKARSINNLDQFEANVARLDRDVQDPVWACVRECDRVELLVRAENHPDGYSHWRSRVTQWMMEHIEYPLGGLKDTRGAERVMARAQSSA
;
A
#
# COMPACT_ATOMS: atom_id res chain seq x y z
N VAL A 1 14.29 57.36 -0.70
CA VAL A 1 13.92 55.92 -0.63
C VAL A 1 12.41 55.88 -0.36
N SER A 2 11.64 55.27 -1.27
CA SER A 2 10.18 55.22 -1.08
C SER A 2 9.85 54.29 0.12
N ILE A 3 8.86 54.68 0.92
CA ILE A 3 8.38 53.91 2.07
C ILE A 3 8.04 52.45 1.62
N GLY A 4 7.53 52.31 0.40
CA GLY A 4 7.24 50.98 -0.19
C GLY A 4 8.48 50.09 -0.35
N LEU A 5 9.62 50.64 -0.73
CA LEU A 5 10.88 49.89 -0.84
C LEU A 5 11.39 49.41 0.54
N VAL A 6 11.28 50.27 1.55
CA VAL A 6 11.67 49.91 2.93
C VAL A 6 10.78 48.80 3.49
N VAL A 7 9.46 48.89 3.28
CA VAL A 7 8.51 47.85 3.71
C VAL A 7 8.76 46.52 2.97
N ALA A 8 9.08 46.58 1.67
CA ALA A 8 9.40 45.36 0.92
C ALA A 8 10.73 44.72 1.40
N LEU A 9 11.76 45.52 1.68
CA LEU A 9 13.04 45.02 2.20
C LEU A 9 12.91 44.42 3.61
N VAL A 10 12.19 45.11 4.49
CA VAL A 10 11.92 44.60 5.85
C VAL A 10 11.09 43.32 5.76
N GLY A 11 10.06 43.26 4.91
CA GLY A 11 9.25 42.05 4.67
C GLY A 11 10.11 40.90 4.15
N ALA A 12 10.98 41.13 3.18
CA ALA A 12 11.91 40.12 2.65
C ALA A 12 12.93 39.65 3.70
N MET A 13 13.42 40.56 4.54
CA MET A 13 14.35 40.22 5.62
C MET A 13 13.67 39.39 6.72
N VAL A 14 12.46 39.76 7.11
CA VAL A 14 11.64 38.96 8.07
C VAL A 14 11.31 37.62 7.50
N ALA A 15 10.90 37.53 6.23
CA ALA A 15 10.64 36.24 5.57
C ALA A 15 11.93 35.40 5.48
N GLY A 16 13.06 35.99 5.16
CA GLY A 16 14.36 35.32 5.17
C GLY A 16 14.75 34.80 6.54
N LEU A 17 14.55 35.62 7.59
CA LEU A 17 14.78 35.22 8.98
C LEU A 17 13.87 34.08 9.44
N LEU A 18 12.59 34.14 9.09
CA LEU A 18 11.61 33.07 9.36
C LEU A 18 11.99 31.76 8.64
N VAL A 19 12.50 31.83 7.42
CA VAL A 19 13.02 30.67 6.69
C VAL A 19 14.29 30.14 7.35
N ALA A 20 15.26 31.01 7.67
CA ALA A 20 16.54 30.63 8.27
C ALA A 20 16.39 30.04 9.68
N THR A 21 15.48 30.56 10.48
CA THR A 21 15.19 30.09 11.86
C THR A 21 14.26 28.87 11.92
N GLY A 22 13.73 28.44 10.77
CA GLY A 22 12.83 27.27 10.70
C GLY A 22 11.42 27.53 11.20
N TRP A 23 11.02 28.79 11.42
CA TRP A 23 9.66 29.17 11.82
C TRP A 23 8.60 28.75 10.80
N TRP A 24 8.97 28.55 9.53
CA TRP A 24 8.10 27.98 8.51
C TRP A 24 7.55 26.60 8.91
N ARG A 25 8.24 25.87 9.80
CA ARG A 25 7.79 24.59 10.37
C ARG A 25 6.49 24.75 11.15
N LEU A 26 6.28 25.92 11.78
CA LEU A 26 5.05 26.21 12.52
C LEU A 26 3.82 26.26 11.61
N ALA A 27 4.00 26.65 10.34
CA ALA A 27 2.92 26.67 9.35
C ALA A 27 2.33 25.27 9.08
N PHE A 28 3.09 24.22 9.35
CA PHE A 28 2.65 22.84 9.18
C PHE A 28 2.11 22.18 10.47
N LEU A 29 2.22 22.84 11.64
CA LEU A 29 1.71 22.32 12.90
C LEU A 29 0.20 21.98 12.87
N PRO A 30 -0.67 22.76 12.20
CA PRO A 30 -2.08 22.43 12.08
C PRO A 30 -2.36 21.13 11.34
N PHE A 31 -1.41 20.66 10.52
CA PHE A 31 -1.54 19.40 9.78
C PHE A 31 -1.09 18.18 10.58
N ARG A 32 -0.61 18.35 11.81
CA ARG A 32 -0.20 17.21 12.65
C ARG A 32 -1.38 16.29 12.95
N ILE A 33 -1.13 15.01 12.79
CA ILE A 33 -2.05 13.96 13.18
C ILE A 33 -1.86 13.71 14.67
N HIS A 34 -2.90 13.96 15.47
CA HIS A 34 -2.85 13.65 16.90
C HIS A 34 -3.00 12.14 17.12
N ALA A 35 -2.00 11.50 17.74
CA ALA A 35 -2.00 10.06 17.98
C ALA A 35 -3.28 9.58 18.69
N LYS A 36 -3.83 10.39 19.62
CA LYS A 36 -5.10 10.09 20.31
C LYS A 36 -6.33 10.03 19.39
N GLN A 37 -6.24 10.56 18.16
CA GLN A 37 -7.32 10.52 17.16
C GLN A 37 -7.15 9.33 16.20
N MET A 38 -5.95 8.76 16.13
CA MET A 38 -5.61 7.61 15.28
C MET A 38 -5.64 6.33 16.12
N THR A 39 -6.81 6.00 16.63
CA THR A 39 -7.04 4.74 17.35
C THR A 39 -8.26 4.03 16.80
N VAL A 40 -8.30 2.71 16.96
CA VAL A 40 -9.41 1.85 16.58
C VAL A 40 -10.75 2.43 17.05
N LYS A 41 -10.83 2.78 18.34
CA LYS A 41 -12.05 3.36 18.96
C LYS A 41 -12.45 4.68 18.33
N ARG A 42 -11.50 5.59 18.14
CA ARG A 42 -11.78 6.93 17.57
C ARG A 42 -12.16 6.89 16.11
N LEU A 43 -11.56 5.97 15.36
CA LEU A 43 -11.89 5.75 13.96
C LEU A 43 -13.15 4.90 13.79
N GLY A 44 -13.70 4.33 14.87
CA GLY A 44 -14.89 3.48 14.85
C GLY A 44 -14.65 2.21 14.02
N LEU A 45 -13.46 1.62 14.10
CA LEU A 45 -13.16 0.36 13.47
C LEU A 45 -13.76 -0.78 14.30
N LEU A 46 -14.27 -1.80 13.62
CA LEU A 46 -14.88 -2.96 14.25
C LEU A 46 -13.79 -4.01 14.48
N VAL A 47 -13.28 -4.08 15.71
CA VAL A 47 -12.27 -5.04 16.12
C VAL A 47 -12.73 -5.66 17.45
N ALA A 48 -13.00 -6.96 17.44
CA ALA A 48 -13.52 -7.69 18.59
C ALA A 48 -12.41 -8.11 19.56
N ASP A 49 -11.23 -8.51 19.04
CA ASP A 49 -10.09 -8.98 19.84
C ASP A 49 -9.20 -7.81 20.28
N SER A 50 -8.93 -7.74 21.58
CA SER A 50 -8.03 -6.75 22.17
C SER A 50 -6.58 -6.83 21.65
N ARG A 51 -6.12 -7.99 21.19
CA ARG A 51 -4.80 -8.17 20.57
C ARG A 51 -4.75 -7.49 19.23
N ASP A 52 -5.80 -7.64 18.42
CA ASP A 52 -5.92 -7.01 17.13
C ASP A 52 -6.14 -5.50 17.25
N GLU A 53 -6.91 -5.05 18.25
CA GLU A 53 -7.05 -3.63 18.59
C GLU A 53 -5.66 -3.00 18.85
N ARG A 54 -4.84 -3.61 19.74
CA ARG A 54 -3.49 -3.11 20.04
C ARG A 54 -2.58 -3.09 18.82
N ARG A 55 -2.66 -4.12 17.96
CA ARG A 55 -1.88 -4.18 16.72
C ARG A 55 -2.23 -3.05 15.77
N VAL A 56 -3.52 -2.82 15.53
CA VAL A 56 -3.99 -1.75 14.65
C VAL A 56 -3.66 -0.38 15.25
N ASP A 57 -3.83 -0.18 16.55
CA ASP A 57 -3.45 1.07 17.22
C ASP A 57 -1.95 1.36 17.09
N SER A 58 -1.09 0.34 17.20
CA SER A 58 0.36 0.47 16.99
C SER A 58 0.67 0.89 15.54
N ILE A 59 0.05 0.25 14.55
CA ILE A 59 0.18 0.57 13.13
C ILE A 59 -0.25 2.02 12.84
N LEU A 60 -1.43 2.41 13.31
CA LEU A 60 -1.96 3.76 13.14
C LEU A 60 -1.07 4.82 13.78
N SER A 61 -0.55 4.51 14.99
CA SER A 61 0.38 5.38 15.71
C SER A 61 1.71 5.54 14.96
N SER A 62 2.25 4.44 14.41
CA SER A 62 3.51 4.45 13.65
C SER A 62 3.36 5.23 12.34
N PHE A 63 2.26 5.05 11.62
CA PHE A 63 1.92 5.84 10.45
C PHE A 63 1.85 7.34 10.77
N ALA A 64 1.08 7.71 11.81
CA ALA A 64 0.97 9.10 12.27
C ALA A 64 2.33 9.66 12.74
N GLY A 65 3.14 8.85 13.39
CA GLY A 65 4.50 9.18 13.82
C GLY A 65 5.40 9.55 12.65
N GLY A 66 5.40 8.75 11.59
CA GLY A 66 6.14 9.01 10.36
C GLY A 66 5.72 10.31 9.69
N PHE A 67 4.43 10.51 9.50
CA PHE A 67 3.87 11.74 8.95
C PHE A 67 4.29 12.96 9.77
N ASN A 68 4.09 12.90 11.09
CA ASN A 68 4.39 14.01 11.99
C ASN A 68 5.90 14.36 12.04
N ALA A 69 6.77 13.36 11.97
CA ALA A 69 8.21 13.59 11.93
C ALA A 69 8.61 14.43 10.71
N MET A 70 8.03 14.12 9.55
CA MET A 70 8.30 14.84 8.32
C MET A 70 7.67 16.24 8.33
N ILE A 71 6.44 16.36 8.82
CA ILE A 71 5.77 17.66 9.00
C ILE A 71 6.56 18.56 9.94
N ALA A 72 7.12 18.02 11.03
CA ALA A 72 7.99 18.77 11.96
C ALA A 72 9.35 19.18 11.37
N GLY A 73 9.63 18.78 10.13
CA GLY A 73 10.85 19.18 9.41
C GLY A 73 12.05 18.30 9.65
N ARG A 74 11.88 17.06 10.13
CA ARG A 74 12.97 16.10 10.17
C ARG A 74 13.49 15.86 8.75
N THR A 75 14.80 15.76 8.60
CA THR A 75 15.41 15.39 7.31
C THR A 75 15.10 13.92 7.01
N TRP A 76 15.02 13.56 5.73
CA TRP A 76 14.76 12.19 5.33
C TRP A 76 15.78 11.20 5.91
N ARG A 77 17.07 11.53 5.83
CA ARG A 77 18.15 10.74 6.43
C ARG A 77 18.01 10.57 7.95
N GLY A 78 17.65 11.65 8.66
CA GLY A 78 17.42 11.60 10.11
C GLY A 78 16.19 10.79 10.47
N TRP A 79 15.16 10.79 9.62
CA TRP A 79 14.00 9.94 9.75
C TRP A 79 14.37 8.45 9.59
N GLN A 80 15.06 8.09 8.52
CA GLN A 80 15.46 6.70 8.24
C GLN A 80 16.23 6.09 9.42
N LYS A 81 17.19 6.83 9.99
CA LYS A 81 17.93 6.40 11.19
C LYS A 81 17.01 6.15 12.39
N PHE A 82 15.98 6.96 12.56
CA PHE A 82 15.00 6.76 13.63
C PHE A 82 14.07 5.58 13.31
N CYS A 83 13.55 5.49 12.08
CA CYS A 83 12.64 4.44 11.67
C CYS A 83 13.24 3.04 11.86
N SER A 84 14.56 2.88 11.61
CA SER A 84 15.24 1.59 11.82
C SER A 84 15.28 1.13 13.30
N THR A 85 14.93 2.00 14.25
CA THR A 85 14.81 1.64 15.68
C THR A 85 13.42 1.17 16.07
N LEU A 86 12.42 1.35 15.18
CA LEU A 86 11.06 0.87 15.43
C LEU A 86 10.96 -0.65 15.26
N PRO A 87 9.97 -1.29 15.90
CA PRO A 87 9.68 -2.70 15.65
C PRO A 87 9.48 -2.99 14.15
N ALA A 88 9.98 -4.14 13.68
CA ALA A 88 9.94 -4.51 12.26
C ALA A 88 8.52 -4.50 11.66
N LEU A 89 7.51 -4.86 12.46
CA LEU A 89 6.10 -4.79 12.04
C LEU A 89 5.67 -3.37 11.69
N GLU A 90 6.16 -2.37 12.42
CA GLU A 90 5.72 -0.98 12.37
C GLU A 90 6.46 -0.15 11.32
N GLN A 91 7.72 -0.49 11.03
CA GLN A 91 8.57 0.27 10.11
C GLN A 91 7.89 0.59 8.77
N PRO A 92 7.25 -0.36 8.06
CA PRO A 92 6.64 -0.09 6.77
C PRO A 92 5.52 0.97 6.85
N PHE A 93 4.70 0.94 7.89
CA PHE A 93 3.62 1.91 8.08
C PHE A 93 4.17 3.30 8.46
N ALA A 94 5.22 3.33 9.25
CA ALA A 94 5.92 4.56 9.59
C ALA A 94 6.57 5.19 8.35
N GLU A 95 7.16 4.39 7.45
CA GLU A 95 7.73 4.84 6.18
C GLU A 95 6.65 5.36 5.22
N GLU A 96 5.49 4.69 5.13
CA GLU A 96 4.34 5.16 4.37
C GLU A 96 3.88 6.55 4.86
N GLY A 97 3.71 6.70 6.18
CA GLY A 97 3.37 7.98 6.80
C GLY A 97 4.43 9.06 6.55
N ALA A 98 5.71 8.71 6.60
CA ALA A 98 6.79 9.64 6.33
C ALA A 98 6.79 10.13 4.87
N ALA A 99 6.55 9.25 3.89
CA ALA A 99 6.44 9.65 2.49
C ALA A 99 5.24 10.58 2.27
N MET A 100 4.11 10.29 2.91
CA MET A 100 2.95 11.18 2.93
C MET A 100 3.30 12.57 3.50
N GLY A 101 4.03 12.63 4.63
CA GLY A 101 4.45 13.88 5.27
C GLY A 101 5.50 14.65 4.45
N TRP A 102 6.43 13.96 3.79
CA TRP A 102 7.38 14.57 2.87
C TRP A 102 6.66 15.23 1.69
N THR A 103 5.68 14.53 1.10
CA THR A 103 4.84 15.06 0.02
C THR A 103 4.02 16.26 0.48
N ALA A 104 3.45 16.19 1.70
CA ALA A 104 2.69 17.28 2.30
C ALA A 104 3.49 18.57 2.40
N ARG A 105 4.75 18.51 2.79
CA ARG A 105 5.64 19.68 2.89
C ARG A 105 5.98 20.31 1.55
N ARG A 106 5.86 19.57 0.45
CA ARG A 106 6.17 20.03 -0.90
C ARG A 106 4.94 20.46 -1.69
N LEU A 107 3.94 21.05 -1.01
CA LEU A 107 2.64 21.45 -1.53
C LEU A 107 2.63 22.03 -2.94
N PHE A 108 3.64 22.89 -3.26
CA PHE A 108 3.75 23.61 -4.54
C PHE A 108 5.01 23.24 -5.33
N ARG A 109 5.85 22.36 -4.79
CA ARG A 109 7.18 22.04 -5.35
C ARG A 109 7.38 20.52 -5.49
N TYR A 110 6.29 19.76 -5.51
CA TYR A 110 6.39 18.34 -5.77
C TYR A 110 6.83 18.11 -7.22
N ASP A 111 7.86 17.31 -7.36
CA ASP A 111 8.25 16.71 -8.63
C ASP A 111 8.67 15.25 -8.40
N ALA A 112 8.38 14.39 -9.39
CA ALA A 112 8.54 12.95 -9.28
C ALA A 112 10.03 12.54 -9.23
N GLU A 113 10.91 13.23 -9.97
CA GLU A 113 12.34 12.93 -9.99
C GLU A 113 12.98 13.18 -8.61
N THR A 114 12.62 14.30 -7.98
CA THR A 114 13.09 14.60 -6.61
C THR A 114 12.54 13.59 -5.61
N PHE A 115 11.29 13.15 -5.75
CA PHE A 115 10.72 12.11 -4.90
C PHE A 115 11.48 10.78 -5.04
N GLU A 116 11.74 10.34 -6.28
CA GLU A 116 12.53 9.15 -6.54
C GLU A 116 13.95 9.25 -5.94
N ARG A 117 14.63 10.37 -6.17
CA ARG A 117 16.00 10.58 -5.72
C ARG A 117 16.12 10.67 -4.20
N GLU A 118 15.24 11.41 -3.53
CA GLU A 118 15.37 11.72 -2.12
C GLU A 118 14.64 10.74 -1.19
N VAL A 119 13.54 10.15 -1.64
CA VAL A 119 12.69 9.28 -0.83
C VAL A 119 12.89 7.81 -1.18
N VAL A 120 12.77 7.46 -2.47
CA VAL A 120 12.74 6.06 -2.89
C VAL A 120 14.13 5.47 -3.00
N LYS A 121 15.05 6.13 -3.70
CA LYS A 121 16.39 5.59 -4.00
C LYS A 121 17.23 5.22 -2.76
N PRO A 122 17.16 5.97 -1.64
CA PRO A 122 17.95 5.64 -0.45
C PRO A 122 17.51 4.36 0.27
N ARG A 123 16.23 3.98 0.15
CA ARG A 123 15.65 2.76 0.74
C ARG A 123 14.60 2.17 -0.20
N PRO A 124 15.02 1.56 -1.33
CA PRO A 124 14.12 1.06 -2.37
C PRO A 124 13.24 -0.10 -1.89
N GLU A 125 13.61 -0.76 -0.81
CA GLU A 125 12.83 -1.83 -0.15
C GLU A 125 11.47 -1.35 0.37
N PHE A 126 11.27 -0.03 0.57
CA PHE A 126 9.99 0.56 0.97
C PHE A 126 9.28 1.29 -0.17
N ARG A 127 9.73 1.16 -1.42
CA ARG A 127 9.15 1.87 -2.59
C ARG A 127 7.64 1.74 -2.65
N TYR A 128 7.09 0.56 -2.41
CA TYR A 128 5.65 0.32 -2.47
C TYR A 128 4.89 1.24 -1.50
N LEU A 129 5.39 1.35 -0.26
CA LEU A 129 4.79 2.17 0.78
C LEU A 129 4.93 3.66 0.48
N TYR A 130 6.05 4.07 -0.09
CA TYR A 130 6.28 5.47 -0.46
C TYR A 130 5.29 5.95 -1.53
N TYR A 131 5.01 5.11 -2.52
CA TYR A 131 4.03 5.43 -3.56
C TYR A 131 2.61 5.45 -3.00
N VAL A 132 2.27 4.52 -2.12
CA VAL A 132 0.98 4.53 -1.42
C VAL A 132 0.83 5.81 -0.59
N GLY A 133 1.84 6.21 0.17
CA GLY A 133 1.84 7.45 0.97
C GLY A 133 1.66 8.71 0.13
N LEU A 134 2.29 8.78 -1.07
CA LEU A 134 2.09 9.86 -2.04
C LEU A 134 0.63 9.93 -2.49
N GLY A 135 0.05 8.79 -2.88
CA GLY A 135 -1.34 8.69 -3.30
C GLY A 135 -2.32 9.04 -2.19
N PHE A 136 -2.03 8.58 -0.98
CA PHE A 136 -2.83 8.89 0.21
C PHE A 136 -2.90 10.41 0.45
N TRP A 137 -1.75 11.12 0.40
CA TRP A 137 -1.73 12.57 0.50
C TRP A 137 -2.53 13.26 -0.60
N SER A 138 -2.43 12.76 -1.83
CA SER A 138 -3.22 13.28 -2.95
C SER A 138 -4.72 13.17 -2.70
N GLY A 139 -5.15 12.07 -2.06
CA GLY A 139 -6.52 11.88 -1.60
C GLY A 139 -6.92 12.86 -0.49
N ILE A 140 -6.06 13.10 0.52
CA ILE A 140 -6.29 14.08 1.59
C ILE A 140 -6.48 15.48 1.00
N ARG A 141 -5.68 15.83 -0.01
CA ARG A 141 -5.78 17.12 -0.72
C ARG A 141 -6.94 17.18 -1.72
N ASN A 142 -7.68 16.09 -1.86
CA ASN A 142 -8.74 15.95 -2.83
C ASN A 142 -8.30 16.39 -4.24
N HIS A 143 -7.07 16.01 -4.63
CA HIS A 143 -6.59 16.31 -5.99
C HIS A 143 -7.49 15.64 -7.01
N SER A 144 -7.69 16.31 -8.15
CA SER A 144 -8.38 15.69 -9.28
C SER A 144 -7.59 14.50 -9.82
N THR A 145 -8.28 13.55 -10.45
CA THR A 145 -7.65 12.39 -11.09
C THR A 145 -6.60 12.80 -12.11
N ALA A 146 -6.86 13.84 -12.91
CA ALA A 146 -5.91 14.40 -13.88
C ALA A 146 -4.64 14.98 -13.20
N LYS A 147 -4.79 15.61 -12.02
CA LYS A 147 -3.63 16.10 -11.27
C LYS A 147 -2.80 14.95 -10.72
N LEU A 148 -3.45 13.92 -10.15
CA LEU A 148 -2.76 12.73 -9.65
C LEU A 148 -1.99 12.03 -10.78
N GLN A 149 -2.58 11.88 -11.96
CA GLN A 149 -1.91 11.31 -13.13
C GLN A 149 -0.61 12.04 -13.46
N ARG A 150 -0.66 13.37 -13.58
CA ARG A 150 0.57 14.17 -13.83
C ARG A 150 1.62 14.01 -12.73
N MET A 151 1.19 13.87 -11.47
CA MET A 151 2.13 13.67 -10.36
C MET A 151 2.89 12.35 -10.44
N VAL A 152 2.30 11.31 -11.03
CA VAL A 152 2.90 9.97 -11.09
C VAL A 152 3.64 9.68 -12.40
N GLU A 153 3.56 10.56 -13.42
CA GLU A 153 4.16 10.32 -14.74
C GLU A 153 5.68 10.10 -14.70
N GLY A 154 6.40 10.75 -13.81
CA GLY A 154 7.85 10.63 -13.66
C GLY A 154 8.31 9.54 -12.67
N LEU A 155 7.39 8.74 -12.11
CA LEU A 155 7.71 7.64 -11.21
C LEU A 155 8.02 6.36 -11.97
N ASP A 156 8.53 5.33 -11.26
CA ASP A 156 8.74 3.99 -11.85
C ASP A 156 7.47 3.50 -12.58
N PRO A 157 7.56 3.19 -13.88
CA PRO A 157 6.38 2.88 -14.70
C PRO A 157 5.57 1.68 -14.21
N LEU A 158 6.24 0.70 -13.58
CA LEU A 158 5.58 -0.49 -13.05
C LEU A 158 4.84 -0.18 -11.75
N HIS A 159 5.48 0.48 -10.80
CA HIS A 159 4.95 0.63 -9.44
C HIS A 159 4.14 1.90 -9.21
N ARG A 160 4.15 2.89 -10.12
CA ARG A 160 3.38 4.15 -9.99
C ARG A 160 1.89 3.95 -9.73
N TYR A 161 1.34 2.78 -10.12
CA TYR A 161 -0.05 2.42 -9.87
C TYR A 161 -0.40 2.32 -8.40
N LEU A 162 0.60 2.09 -7.52
CA LEU A 162 0.41 2.11 -6.07
C LEU A 162 0.05 3.49 -5.52
N CYS A 163 0.30 4.56 -6.27
CA CYS A 163 -0.21 5.89 -5.91
C CYS A 163 -1.74 5.95 -6.04
N PHE A 164 -2.32 5.29 -7.04
CA PHE A 164 -3.78 5.20 -7.17
C PHE A 164 -4.38 4.30 -6.08
N ASP A 165 -3.69 3.24 -5.67
CA ASP A 165 -4.05 2.43 -4.51
C ASP A 165 -4.14 3.30 -3.24
N GLY A 166 -3.11 4.08 -2.92
CA GLY A 166 -3.13 5.00 -1.78
C GLY A 166 -4.24 6.06 -1.85
N TYR A 167 -4.54 6.55 -3.06
CA TYR A 167 -5.64 7.48 -3.29
C TYR A 167 -7.00 6.83 -3.01
N GLY A 168 -7.24 5.63 -3.53
CA GLY A 168 -8.45 4.85 -3.28
C GLY A 168 -8.62 4.48 -1.81
N PHE A 169 -7.53 4.05 -1.16
CA PHE A 169 -7.52 3.74 0.28
C PHE A 169 -8.03 4.93 1.11
N LYS A 170 -7.52 6.14 0.88
CA LYS A 170 -7.95 7.34 1.62
C LYS A 170 -9.45 7.57 1.47
N HIS A 171 -9.98 7.50 0.26
CA HIS A 171 -11.40 7.78 0.03
C HIS A 171 -12.29 6.70 0.65
N ALA A 172 -11.91 5.44 0.58
CA ALA A 172 -12.65 4.37 1.23
C ALA A 172 -12.57 4.46 2.77
N PHE A 173 -11.39 4.69 3.33
CA PHE A 173 -11.18 4.65 4.77
C PHE A 173 -11.84 5.81 5.53
N PHE A 174 -11.79 7.03 4.95
CA PHE A 174 -12.27 8.24 5.64
C PHE A 174 -13.60 8.78 5.14
N ASP A 175 -13.91 8.56 3.86
CA ASP A 175 -15.07 9.23 3.26
C ASP A 175 -16.25 8.27 3.06
N TYR A 176 -16.02 7.00 2.70
CA TYR A 176 -17.05 6.03 2.31
C TYR A 176 -18.16 5.86 3.36
N ARG A 177 -17.81 5.75 4.63
CA ARG A 177 -18.81 5.59 5.71
C ARG A 177 -19.68 6.82 5.91
N LYS A 178 -19.22 7.99 5.48
CA LYS A 178 -20.00 9.24 5.55
C LYS A 178 -20.86 9.42 4.32
N ASP A 179 -20.29 9.05 3.17
CA ASP A 179 -20.93 9.15 1.87
C ASP A 179 -20.37 8.08 0.93
N ALA A 180 -21.20 7.07 0.64
CA ALA A 180 -20.82 5.98 -0.27
C ALA A 180 -20.52 6.47 -1.70
N ALA A 181 -21.13 7.58 -2.12
CA ALA A 181 -20.88 8.19 -3.44
C ALA A 181 -19.46 8.79 -3.54
N SER A 182 -18.74 8.95 -2.42
CA SER A 182 -17.35 9.45 -2.41
C SER A 182 -16.40 8.64 -3.28
N LEU A 183 -16.69 7.37 -3.56
CA LEU A 183 -15.87 6.49 -4.40
C LEU A 183 -16.13 6.67 -5.91
N GLN A 184 -17.26 7.29 -6.33
CA GLN A 184 -17.57 7.49 -7.75
C GLN A 184 -16.50 8.29 -8.49
N LYS A 185 -15.77 9.17 -7.79
CA LYS A 185 -14.63 9.89 -8.39
C LYS A 185 -13.53 8.98 -8.90
N LEU A 186 -13.40 7.77 -8.36
CA LEU A 186 -12.40 6.78 -8.78
C LEU A 186 -12.72 6.23 -10.18
N ASP A 187 -13.99 6.28 -10.61
CA ASP A 187 -14.40 5.80 -11.93
C ASP A 187 -13.90 6.70 -13.07
N ALA A 188 -13.53 7.94 -12.75
CA ALA A 188 -12.90 8.86 -13.70
C ALA A 188 -11.39 8.57 -13.93
N LEU A 189 -10.80 7.61 -13.22
CA LEU A 189 -9.42 7.20 -13.46
C LEU A 189 -9.32 6.36 -14.74
N PRO A 190 -8.34 6.63 -15.62
CA PRO A 190 -8.20 5.92 -16.89
C PRO A 190 -7.55 4.55 -16.74
N GLY A 191 -7.93 3.63 -17.59
CA GLY A 191 -7.31 2.33 -17.73
C GLY A 191 -7.16 1.60 -16.39
N TYR A 192 -6.00 1.00 -16.17
CA TYR A 192 -5.73 0.21 -14.98
C TYR A 192 -5.56 1.03 -13.68
N ALA A 193 -5.42 2.35 -13.76
CA ALA A 193 -5.36 3.22 -12.59
C ALA A 193 -6.64 3.11 -11.73
N ARG A 194 -7.81 2.93 -12.37
CA ARG A 194 -9.08 2.66 -11.70
C ARG A 194 -9.02 1.35 -10.88
N ASN A 195 -8.56 0.27 -11.48
CA ASN A 195 -8.43 -1.03 -10.81
C ASN A 195 -7.49 -0.94 -9.61
N ALA A 196 -6.34 -0.26 -9.77
CA ALA A 196 -5.40 -0.02 -8.68
C ALA A 196 -6.01 0.81 -7.54
N ALA A 197 -6.85 1.81 -7.86
CA ALA A 197 -7.56 2.57 -6.83
C ALA A 197 -8.57 1.70 -6.07
N TYR A 198 -9.29 0.80 -6.75
CA TYR A 198 -10.19 -0.15 -6.09
C TYR A 198 -9.45 -1.24 -5.30
N GLN A 199 -8.21 -1.59 -5.65
CA GLN A 199 -7.35 -2.36 -4.76
C GLN A 199 -7.13 -1.60 -3.44
N GLY A 200 -6.87 -0.30 -3.48
CA GLY A 200 -6.78 0.55 -2.29
C GLY A 200 -8.08 0.59 -1.47
N VAL A 201 -9.24 0.62 -2.14
CA VAL A 201 -10.55 0.47 -1.48
C VAL A 201 -10.61 -0.85 -0.70
N GLY A 202 -10.16 -1.94 -1.30
CA GLY A 202 -10.12 -3.26 -0.65
C GLY A 202 -9.24 -3.31 0.59
N ARG A 203 -8.07 -2.67 0.54
CA ARG A 203 -7.20 -2.52 1.73
C ARG A 203 -7.92 -1.76 2.84
N ALA A 204 -8.62 -0.67 2.51
CA ALA A 204 -9.38 0.10 3.49
C ALA A 204 -10.56 -0.70 4.05
N PHE A 205 -11.31 -1.41 3.20
CA PHE A 205 -12.44 -2.24 3.62
C PHE A 205 -12.01 -3.36 4.55
N TRP A 206 -10.81 -3.94 4.36
CA TRP A 206 -10.28 -4.92 5.31
C TRP A 206 -10.17 -4.33 6.72
N PHE A 207 -9.64 -3.10 6.89
CA PHE A 207 -9.61 -2.42 8.19
C PHE A 207 -10.99 -2.07 8.73
N LEU A 208 -11.93 -1.71 7.86
CA LEU A 208 -13.28 -1.32 8.27
C LEU A 208 -14.13 -2.52 8.73
N PHE A 209 -13.84 -3.72 8.22
CA PHE A 209 -14.62 -4.94 8.43
C PHE A 209 -13.78 -6.10 8.97
N MET A 210 -12.72 -5.85 9.73
CA MET A 210 -11.70 -6.83 10.11
C MET A 210 -12.24 -8.15 10.66
N ASP A 211 -13.33 -8.11 11.43
CA ASP A 211 -13.94 -9.30 12.03
C ASP A 211 -15.26 -9.71 11.33
N GLU A 212 -15.60 -9.06 10.22
CA GLU A 212 -16.87 -9.23 9.51
C GLU A 212 -16.65 -9.54 8.01
N PRO A 213 -16.06 -10.69 7.63
CA PRO A 213 -15.81 -11.00 6.23
C PRO A 213 -17.09 -11.07 5.39
N ARG A 214 -18.22 -11.45 5.97
CA ARG A 214 -19.52 -11.45 5.26
C ARG A 214 -19.92 -10.03 4.87
N ARG A 215 -19.80 -9.09 5.79
CA ARG A 215 -20.13 -7.69 5.54
C ARG A 215 -19.18 -7.07 4.51
N PHE A 216 -17.88 -7.42 4.55
CA PHE A 216 -16.95 -7.06 3.50
C PHE A 216 -17.42 -7.53 2.13
N ILE A 217 -17.85 -8.79 2.02
CA ILE A 217 -18.34 -9.37 0.76
C ILE A 217 -19.58 -8.62 0.27
N GLU A 218 -20.55 -8.35 1.14
CA GLU A 218 -21.77 -7.60 0.82
C GLU A 218 -21.46 -6.20 0.30
N GLU A 219 -20.52 -5.50 0.97
CA GLU A 219 -20.12 -4.15 0.56
C GLU A 219 -19.32 -4.17 -0.75
N ALA A 220 -18.36 -5.09 -0.91
CA ALA A 220 -17.56 -5.21 -2.12
C ALA A 220 -18.40 -5.61 -3.35
N ALA A 221 -19.43 -6.44 -3.18
CA ALA A 221 -20.32 -6.88 -4.26
C ALA A 221 -21.04 -5.72 -4.96
N LYS A 222 -21.24 -4.59 -4.27
CA LYS A 222 -21.88 -3.38 -4.84
C LYS A 222 -21.08 -2.79 -5.99
N PHE A 223 -19.80 -3.12 -6.13
CA PHE A 223 -18.89 -2.60 -7.15
C PHE A 223 -18.72 -3.50 -8.37
N GLY A 224 -19.54 -4.55 -8.51
CA GLY A 224 -19.55 -5.42 -9.68
C GLY A 224 -18.18 -6.05 -9.97
N LEU A 225 -17.67 -5.92 -11.18
CA LEU A 225 -16.37 -6.50 -11.58
C LEU A 225 -15.17 -5.98 -10.76
N LEU A 226 -15.25 -4.77 -10.23
CA LEU A 226 -14.20 -4.18 -9.40
C LEU A 226 -14.11 -4.83 -8.01
N ALA A 227 -15.10 -5.63 -7.61
CA ALA A 227 -15.06 -6.44 -6.40
C ALA A 227 -13.83 -7.37 -6.35
N ARG A 228 -13.33 -7.81 -7.50
CA ARG A 228 -12.12 -8.62 -7.64
C ARG A 228 -10.87 -7.84 -7.22
N ASP A 229 -10.76 -6.57 -7.61
CA ASP A 229 -9.65 -5.70 -7.18
C ASP A 229 -9.77 -5.35 -5.70
N ILE A 230 -11.00 -5.13 -5.21
CA ILE A 230 -11.28 -4.95 -3.79
C ILE A 230 -10.85 -6.21 -2.99
N ALA A 231 -11.18 -7.41 -3.47
CA ALA A 231 -10.72 -8.66 -2.83
C ALA A 231 -9.19 -8.76 -2.80
N ALA A 232 -8.51 -8.40 -3.90
CA ALA A 232 -7.04 -8.37 -3.94
C ALA A 232 -6.46 -7.38 -2.91
N GLY A 233 -7.05 -6.20 -2.77
CA GLY A 233 -6.65 -5.24 -1.76
C GLY A 233 -6.82 -5.76 -0.34
N ALA A 234 -7.92 -6.46 -0.05
CA ALA A 234 -8.15 -7.06 1.25
C ALA A 234 -7.15 -8.18 1.56
N GLY A 235 -6.83 -9.04 0.59
CA GLY A 235 -5.82 -10.09 0.74
C GLY A 235 -4.43 -9.52 1.04
N LEU A 236 -4.05 -8.43 0.36
CA LEU A 236 -2.81 -7.71 0.64
C LEU A 236 -2.80 -7.18 2.07
N ALA A 237 -3.86 -6.49 2.51
CA ALA A 237 -3.93 -5.92 3.85
C ALA A 237 -3.90 -7.02 4.93
N ALA A 238 -4.63 -8.11 4.75
CA ALA A 238 -4.71 -9.22 5.69
C ALA A 238 -3.33 -9.81 6.01
N VAL A 239 -2.50 -10.05 4.99
CA VAL A 239 -1.12 -10.53 5.14
C VAL A 239 -0.20 -9.45 5.67
N PHE A 240 -0.28 -8.23 5.09
CA PHE A 240 0.64 -7.16 5.42
C PHE A 240 0.53 -6.70 6.87
N VAL A 241 -0.68 -6.72 7.43
CA VAL A 241 -0.94 -6.40 8.85
C VAL A 241 -0.59 -7.56 9.78
N ASN A 242 -0.72 -8.81 9.30
CA ASN A 242 -0.53 -10.03 10.09
C ASN A 242 0.56 -10.95 9.50
N PRO A 243 1.80 -10.48 9.30
CA PRO A 243 2.84 -11.29 8.67
C PRO A 243 3.30 -12.47 9.55
N ASP A 244 3.00 -12.45 10.84
CA ASP A 244 3.26 -13.48 11.86
C ASP A 244 2.04 -14.37 12.15
N ARG A 245 0.89 -14.12 11.49
CA ARG A 245 -0.39 -14.81 11.70
C ARG A 245 -1.11 -15.00 10.35
N LEU A 246 -0.51 -15.81 9.48
CA LEU A 246 -1.03 -16.07 8.12
C LEU A 246 -2.41 -16.73 8.15
N GLU A 247 -2.75 -17.41 9.26
CA GLU A 247 -4.08 -18.00 9.49
C GLU A 247 -5.23 -16.99 9.39
N VAL A 248 -4.99 -15.72 9.76
CA VAL A 248 -5.99 -14.64 9.60
C VAL A 248 -6.31 -14.43 8.12
N ALA A 249 -5.30 -14.33 7.27
CA ALA A 249 -5.52 -14.17 5.83
C ALA A 249 -6.14 -15.44 5.20
N ARG A 250 -5.74 -16.62 5.64
CA ARG A 250 -6.31 -17.90 5.16
C ARG A 250 -7.79 -18.04 5.52
N SER A 251 -8.20 -17.66 6.73
CA SER A 251 -9.61 -17.68 7.13
C SER A 251 -10.47 -16.74 6.29
N TRP A 252 -9.95 -15.56 5.98
CA TRP A 252 -10.59 -14.62 5.07
C TRP A 252 -10.70 -15.17 3.65
N ALA A 253 -9.61 -15.77 3.13
CA ALA A 253 -9.59 -16.39 1.82
C ALA A 253 -10.64 -17.50 1.69
N ALA A 254 -10.81 -18.34 2.72
CA ALA A 254 -11.82 -19.39 2.76
C ALA A 254 -13.26 -18.84 2.76
N ALA A 255 -13.48 -17.65 3.29
CA ALA A 255 -14.78 -16.99 3.30
C ALA A 255 -15.14 -16.31 1.97
N MET A 256 -14.14 -16.05 1.09
CA MET A 256 -14.39 -15.36 -0.19
C MET A 256 -15.22 -16.19 -1.16
N PRO A 257 -16.10 -15.55 -1.96
CA PRO A 257 -16.74 -16.20 -3.10
C PRO A 257 -15.71 -16.87 -4.03
N ALA A 258 -16.05 -17.99 -4.63
CA ALA A 258 -15.11 -18.78 -5.44
C ALA A 258 -14.43 -17.98 -6.56
N ASP A 259 -15.15 -17.07 -7.21
CA ASP A 259 -14.64 -16.20 -8.27
C ASP A 259 -13.77 -15.04 -7.76
N TRP A 260 -13.77 -14.77 -6.44
CA TRP A 260 -12.92 -13.76 -5.81
C TRP A 260 -11.67 -14.35 -5.16
N GLN A 261 -11.69 -15.65 -4.82
CA GLN A 261 -10.56 -16.32 -4.16
C GLN A 261 -9.23 -16.12 -4.90
N PRO A 262 -9.11 -16.30 -6.23
CA PRO A 262 -7.85 -16.05 -6.94
C PRO A 262 -7.33 -14.63 -6.76
N HIS A 263 -8.22 -13.64 -6.74
CA HIS A 263 -7.86 -12.24 -6.57
C HIS A 263 -7.44 -11.92 -5.13
N PHE A 264 -8.13 -12.48 -4.14
CA PHE A 264 -7.72 -12.34 -2.74
C PHE A 264 -6.33 -12.94 -2.52
N HIS A 265 -6.06 -14.13 -3.08
CA HIS A 265 -4.73 -14.76 -2.99
C HIS A 265 -3.65 -13.99 -3.75
N LEU A 266 -3.97 -13.35 -4.88
CA LEU A 266 -3.07 -12.40 -5.54
C LEU A 266 -2.64 -11.31 -4.54
N GLY A 267 -3.59 -10.73 -3.83
CA GLY A 267 -3.31 -9.77 -2.77
C GLY A 267 -2.40 -10.34 -1.68
N MET A 268 -2.68 -11.57 -1.22
CA MET A 268 -1.82 -12.27 -0.26
C MET A 268 -0.38 -12.39 -0.79
N CYS A 269 -0.17 -12.82 -2.04
CA CYS A 269 1.16 -12.93 -2.65
C CYS A 269 1.89 -11.58 -2.67
N PHE A 270 1.22 -10.50 -3.03
CA PHE A 270 1.82 -9.17 -3.00
C PHE A 270 2.10 -8.68 -1.57
N GLY A 271 1.27 -9.04 -0.60
CA GLY A 271 1.52 -8.79 0.82
C GLY A 271 2.78 -9.52 1.32
N LEU A 272 2.92 -10.81 0.98
CA LEU A 272 4.12 -11.62 1.28
C LEU A 272 5.36 -11.02 0.62
N LYS A 273 5.28 -10.71 -0.69
CA LYS A 273 6.36 -10.06 -1.44
C LYS A 273 6.78 -8.74 -0.80
N ALA A 274 5.83 -7.87 -0.47
CA ALA A 274 6.13 -6.59 0.17
C ALA A 274 6.83 -6.78 1.53
N ARG A 275 6.38 -7.73 2.35
CA ARG A 275 7.02 -8.04 3.64
C ARG A 275 8.41 -8.63 3.48
N SER A 276 8.64 -9.50 2.50
CA SER A 276 9.96 -10.09 2.24
C SER A 276 11.01 -9.05 1.87
N ILE A 277 10.65 -8.04 1.05
CA ILE A 277 11.58 -6.96 0.70
C ILE A 277 11.74 -5.90 1.79
N ASN A 278 10.71 -5.66 2.61
CA ASN A 278 10.82 -4.65 3.68
C ASN A 278 11.77 -5.09 4.81
N ASN A 279 11.78 -6.37 5.16
CA ASN A 279 12.65 -6.95 6.18
C ASN A 279 12.73 -8.47 5.99
N LEU A 280 13.76 -8.94 5.28
CA LEU A 280 13.93 -10.35 4.94
C LEU A 280 14.10 -11.22 6.18
N ASP A 281 14.96 -10.83 7.13
CA ASP A 281 15.24 -11.62 8.34
C ASP A 281 13.96 -11.86 9.16
N GLN A 282 13.14 -10.82 9.33
CA GLN A 282 11.86 -10.95 10.03
C GLN A 282 10.87 -11.80 9.24
N PHE A 283 10.86 -11.67 7.91
CA PHE A 283 10.00 -12.47 7.04
C PHE A 283 10.35 -13.95 7.14
N GLU A 284 11.64 -14.29 7.04
CA GLU A 284 12.15 -15.67 7.21
C GLU A 284 11.78 -16.25 8.58
N ALA A 285 11.99 -15.48 9.65
CA ALA A 285 11.61 -15.89 10.99
C ALA A 285 10.10 -16.14 11.16
N ASN A 286 9.26 -15.38 10.47
CA ASN A 286 7.81 -15.60 10.47
C ASN A 286 7.46 -16.87 9.69
N VAL A 287 8.01 -17.04 8.48
CA VAL A 287 7.75 -18.23 7.63
C VAL A 287 8.20 -19.51 8.31
N ALA A 288 9.37 -19.50 8.99
CA ALA A 288 9.88 -20.68 9.69
C ALA A 288 8.97 -21.20 10.83
N ARG A 289 8.00 -20.39 11.28
CA ARG A 289 6.99 -20.79 12.30
C ARG A 289 5.74 -21.42 11.70
N LEU A 290 5.57 -21.34 10.40
CA LEU A 290 4.43 -21.94 9.70
C LEU A 290 4.64 -23.45 9.55
N ASP A 291 3.55 -24.17 9.32
CA ASP A 291 3.62 -25.59 8.95
C ASP A 291 4.36 -25.75 7.62
N ARG A 292 5.07 -26.87 7.45
CA ARG A 292 5.94 -27.09 6.27
C ARG A 292 5.20 -27.05 4.96
N ASP A 293 3.96 -27.54 4.92
CA ASP A 293 3.08 -27.51 3.75
C ASP A 293 2.67 -26.10 3.33
N VAL A 294 2.80 -25.11 4.23
CA VAL A 294 2.52 -23.69 3.98
C VAL A 294 3.79 -22.90 3.64
N GLN A 295 4.96 -23.30 4.17
CA GLN A 295 6.22 -22.59 3.93
C GLN A 295 6.58 -22.56 2.44
N ASP A 296 6.52 -23.70 1.76
CA ASP A 296 6.87 -23.82 0.34
C ASP A 296 5.97 -22.96 -0.57
N PRO A 297 4.63 -22.98 -0.43
CA PRO A 297 3.74 -22.06 -1.13
C PRO A 297 4.05 -20.58 -0.89
N VAL A 298 4.36 -20.18 0.34
CA VAL A 298 4.70 -18.79 0.68
C VAL A 298 5.95 -18.34 -0.10
N TRP A 299 7.02 -19.14 -0.08
CA TRP A 299 8.22 -18.84 -0.84
C TRP A 299 8.01 -18.91 -2.36
N ALA A 300 7.18 -19.82 -2.82
CA ALA A 300 6.84 -19.92 -4.23
C ALA A 300 6.11 -18.65 -4.71
N CYS A 301 5.16 -18.13 -3.95
CA CYS A 301 4.47 -16.86 -4.23
C CYS A 301 5.45 -15.68 -4.32
N VAL A 302 6.39 -15.56 -3.37
CA VAL A 302 7.39 -14.47 -3.39
C VAL A 302 8.27 -14.57 -4.62
N ARG A 303 8.84 -15.76 -4.90
CA ARG A 303 9.70 -15.98 -6.08
C ARG A 303 8.97 -15.73 -7.39
N GLU A 304 7.69 -16.12 -7.48
CA GLU A 304 6.91 -15.89 -8.70
C GLU A 304 6.62 -14.41 -8.91
N CYS A 305 6.29 -13.66 -7.85
CA CYS A 305 6.15 -12.20 -7.95
C CYS A 305 7.44 -11.56 -8.48
N ASP A 306 8.62 -11.98 -8.00
CA ASP A 306 9.91 -11.49 -8.48
C ASP A 306 10.17 -11.85 -9.94
N ARG A 307 9.97 -13.12 -10.30
CA ARG A 307 10.19 -13.63 -11.65
C ARG A 307 9.35 -12.88 -12.68
N VAL A 308 8.05 -12.71 -12.37
CA VAL A 308 7.13 -12.02 -13.29
C VAL A 308 7.42 -10.52 -13.33
N GLU A 309 7.82 -9.89 -12.22
CA GLU A 309 8.26 -8.48 -12.21
C GLU A 309 9.43 -8.27 -13.18
N LEU A 310 10.45 -9.12 -13.13
CA LEU A 310 11.60 -9.03 -14.02
C LEU A 310 11.21 -9.20 -15.51
N LEU A 311 10.32 -10.16 -15.80
CA LEU A 311 9.83 -10.37 -17.16
C LEU A 311 9.08 -9.16 -17.71
N VAL A 312 8.14 -8.61 -16.92
CA VAL A 312 7.34 -7.47 -17.34
C VAL A 312 8.20 -6.20 -17.52
N ARG A 313 9.24 -6.04 -16.70
CA ARG A 313 10.23 -4.96 -16.90
C ARG A 313 11.02 -5.13 -18.18
N ALA A 314 11.45 -6.34 -18.50
CA ALA A 314 12.18 -6.63 -19.73
C ALA A 314 11.32 -6.39 -20.98
N GLU A 315 10.03 -6.69 -20.92
CA GLU A 315 9.06 -6.45 -22.00
C GLU A 315 8.72 -4.96 -22.19
N ASN A 316 8.98 -4.12 -21.19
CA ASN A 316 8.66 -2.68 -21.19
C ASN A 316 7.22 -2.37 -21.63
N HIS A 317 6.25 -3.19 -21.18
CA HIS A 317 4.85 -3.04 -21.56
C HIS A 317 4.24 -1.80 -20.91
N PRO A 318 3.46 -0.97 -21.64
CA PRO A 318 2.85 0.24 -21.08
C PRO A 318 1.92 -0.04 -19.88
N ASP A 319 1.25 -1.18 -19.87
CA ASP A 319 0.39 -1.66 -18.79
C ASP A 319 1.07 -2.72 -17.91
N GLY A 320 2.37 -2.59 -17.66
CA GLY A 320 3.21 -3.57 -16.97
C GLY A 320 2.62 -4.04 -15.64
N TYR A 321 2.05 -3.14 -14.84
CA TYR A 321 1.45 -3.50 -13.55
C TYR A 321 0.26 -4.45 -13.71
N SER A 322 -0.60 -4.23 -14.70
CA SER A 322 -1.72 -5.13 -15.03
C SER A 322 -1.21 -6.51 -15.46
N HIS A 323 -0.18 -6.54 -16.32
CA HIS A 323 0.46 -7.78 -16.79
C HIS A 323 1.12 -8.54 -15.65
N TRP A 324 1.81 -7.86 -14.74
CA TRP A 324 2.38 -8.47 -13.55
C TRP A 324 1.30 -9.18 -12.72
N ARG A 325 0.22 -8.46 -12.39
CA ARG A 325 -0.91 -9.02 -11.63
C ARG A 325 -1.55 -10.22 -12.32
N SER A 326 -1.87 -10.09 -13.61
CA SER A 326 -2.54 -11.16 -14.36
C SER A 326 -1.71 -12.44 -14.42
N ARG A 327 -0.41 -12.32 -14.69
CA ARG A 327 0.50 -13.48 -14.76
C ARG A 327 0.68 -14.17 -13.41
N VAL A 328 0.85 -13.39 -12.35
CA VAL A 328 0.90 -13.97 -10.99
C VAL A 328 -0.41 -14.65 -10.63
N THR A 329 -1.57 -14.06 -10.97
CA THR A 329 -2.88 -14.69 -10.76
C THR A 329 -3.00 -16.00 -11.50
N GLN A 330 -2.64 -16.03 -12.79
CA GLN A 330 -2.69 -17.25 -13.60
C GLN A 330 -1.81 -18.34 -13.00
N TRP A 331 -0.56 -18.02 -12.67
CA TRP A 331 0.37 -18.96 -12.05
C TRP A 331 -0.19 -19.54 -10.75
N MET A 332 -0.78 -18.69 -9.88
CA MET A 332 -1.39 -19.17 -8.64
C MET A 332 -2.54 -20.14 -8.89
N MET A 333 -3.41 -19.84 -9.85
CA MET A 333 -4.54 -20.74 -10.19
C MET A 333 -4.06 -22.11 -10.62
N GLU A 334 -2.89 -22.18 -11.25
CA GLU A 334 -2.30 -23.43 -11.75
C GLU A 334 -1.53 -24.20 -10.65
N HIS A 335 -0.88 -23.51 -9.70
CA HIS A 335 0.13 -24.10 -8.82
C HIS A 335 -0.20 -24.09 -7.32
N ILE A 336 -1.15 -23.25 -6.88
CA ILE A 336 -1.46 -23.10 -5.45
C ILE A 336 -2.83 -23.72 -5.12
N GLU A 337 -2.90 -24.51 -4.06
CA GLU A 337 -4.16 -24.95 -3.48
C GLU A 337 -4.81 -23.85 -2.65
N TYR A 338 -6.10 -23.67 -2.78
CA TYR A 338 -6.86 -22.67 -2.03
C TYR A 338 -7.51 -23.27 -0.80
N PRO A 339 -7.51 -22.56 0.37
CA PRO A 339 -6.80 -21.31 0.68
C PRO A 339 -5.34 -21.60 1.03
N LEU A 340 -4.37 -21.02 0.38
CA LEU A 340 -2.91 -21.16 0.48
C LEU A 340 -2.45 -22.29 1.43
N GLY A 341 -2.71 -23.53 1.05
CA GLY A 341 -2.55 -24.72 1.88
C GLY A 341 -1.51 -25.70 1.36
N GLY A 342 -1.10 -25.56 0.11
CA GLY A 342 -0.12 -26.46 -0.51
C GLY A 342 0.20 -26.05 -1.95
N LEU A 343 1.22 -26.70 -2.53
CA LEU A 343 1.48 -26.65 -3.95
C LEU A 343 0.70 -27.77 -4.63
N LYS A 344 -0.03 -27.47 -5.69
CA LYS A 344 -0.67 -28.47 -6.53
C LYS A 344 0.38 -29.39 -7.13
N ASP A 345 0.14 -30.69 -7.12
CA ASP A 345 1.02 -31.66 -7.80
C ASP A 345 0.86 -31.54 -9.32
N THR A 346 1.63 -30.66 -9.93
CA THR A 346 1.64 -30.47 -11.39
C THR A 346 2.44 -31.55 -12.12
N ARG A 347 3.24 -32.37 -11.40
CA ARG A 347 4.08 -33.43 -12.02
C ARG A 347 3.24 -34.50 -12.71
N GLY A 348 2.02 -34.76 -12.25
CA GLY A 348 1.09 -35.65 -12.93
C GLY A 348 0.62 -35.13 -14.28
N ALA A 349 0.29 -33.85 -14.35
CA ALA A 349 -0.16 -33.19 -15.58
C ALA A 349 0.95 -33.08 -16.63
N GLU A 350 2.19 -32.73 -16.24
CA GLU A 350 3.35 -32.69 -17.14
C GLU A 350 3.70 -34.07 -17.71
N ARG A 351 3.58 -35.14 -16.92
CA ARG A 351 3.77 -36.53 -17.40
C ARG A 351 2.69 -36.96 -18.39
N VAL A 352 1.45 -36.51 -18.20
CA VAL A 352 0.35 -36.82 -19.15
C VAL A 352 0.57 -36.04 -20.46
N MET A 353 0.97 -34.76 -20.41
CA MET A 353 1.27 -33.96 -21.61
C MET A 353 2.51 -34.49 -22.36
N ALA A 354 3.58 -34.84 -21.66
CA ALA A 354 4.78 -35.42 -22.26
C ALA A 354 4.46 -36.78 -22.95
N ARG A 355 3.57 -37.61 -22.37
CA ARG A 355 3.11 -38.84 -23.00
C ARG A 355 2.24 -38.59 -24.24
N ALA A 356 1.36 -37.57 -24.21
CA ALA A 356 0.54 -37.18 -25.36
C ALA A 356 1.37 -36.67 -26.52
N GLN A 357 2.45 -35.92 -26.24
CA GLN A 357 3.40 -35.42 -27.26
C GLN A 357 4.35 -36.50 -27.82
N SER A 358 4.61 -37.58 -27.08
CA SER A 358 5.42 -38.70 -27.54
C SER A 358 4.62 -39.75 -28.32
N SER A 359 3.27 -39.57 -28.37
CA SER A 359 2.36 -40.51 -29.06
C SER A 359 1.76 -39.89 -30.34
N ALA A 360 2.16 -38.66 -30.71
CA ALA A 360 1.80 -37.95 -31.92
C ALA A 360 3.04 -37.83 -32.82
#